data_d178bd2ee576beefb844c4845cbc0e60
#
_entry.id   d178bd2ee576beefb844c4845cbc0e60
#
_cell.length_a   1.000
_cell.length_b   1.000
_cell.length_c   1.000
_cell.angle_alpha   90.00
_cell.angle_beta   90.00
_cell.angle_gamma   90.00
#
_symmetry.space_group_name_H-M   'P 1'
#
loop_
_entity.id
_entity.type
_entity.pdbx_description
1 polymer ?
#
loop_
_entity_poly.entity_id
_entity_poly.type
_entity_poly.pdbx_seq_one_letter_code
_entity_poly.pdbx_strand_id
1 'polypeptide(L)' 'LTGSSINEYIRDIKLDKSLYLIEKEGLNISMAAFEVGFNNMKYFRKIFKEKFGRLPSDFSLNKDLT' A
#
# COMPACT_ATOMS: atom_id res chain seq x y z
N LEU A 1 -18.46 -13.91 8.98
CA LEU A 1 -18.32 -13.77 8.48
C LEU A 1 -18.43 -13.36 7.63
N THR A 2 -18.51 -13.12 7.76
CA THR A 2 -18.96 -12.85 6.94
C THR A 2 -18.56 -12.06 5.96
N GLY A 3 -18.54 -11.58 5.19
CA GLY A 3 -18.26 -10.85 4.11
C GLY A 3 -16.86 -10.79 3.67
N SER A 4 -16.00 -10.93 4.56
CA SER A 4 -14.58 -10.89 4.23
C SER A 4 -14.19 -12.14 3.50
N SER A 5 -13.65 -11.95 2.33
CA SER A 5 -13.13 -13.07 1.59
C SER A 5 -11.65 -13.23 1.90
N ILE A 6 -11.15 -14.39 1.54
CA ILE A 6 -9.72 -14.64 1.66
C ILE A 6 -8.93 -13.63 0.85
N ASN A 7 -9.47 -13.23 -0.30
CA ASN A 7 -8.78 -12.25 -1.13
C ASN A 7 -8.64 -10.91 -0.45
N GLU A 8 -9.67 -10.50 0.29
CA GLU A 8 -9.60 -9.24 1.03
C GLU A 8 -8.60 -9.32 2.15
N TYR A 9 -8.55 -10.47 2.82
CA TYR A 9 -7.60 -10.67 3.89
C TYR A 9 -6.16 -10.58 3.37
N ILE A 10 -5.90 -11.25 2.26
CA ILE A 10 -4.57 -11.22 1.66
C ILE A 10 -4.22 -9.82 1.19
N ARG A 11 -5.19 -9.13 0.61
CA ARG A 11 -4.97 -7.76 0.17
C ARG A 11 -4.58 -6.86 1.33
N ASP A 12 -5.25 -7.02 2.47
CA ASP A 12 -4.95 -6.20 3.63
C ASP A 12 -3.54 -6.48 4.14
N ILE A 13 -3.13 -7.72 4.14
CA ILE A 13 -1.77 -8.06 4.54
C ILE A 13 -0.75 -7.41 3.61
N LYS A 14 -1.03 -7.46 2.31
CA LYS A 14 -0.13 -6.84 1.35
C LYS A 14 -0.04 -5.34 1.54
N LEU A 15 -1.18 -4.72 1.84
CA LEU A 15 -1.18 -3.28 2.08
C LEU A 15 -0.38 -2.92 3.33
N ASP A 16 -0.54 -3.70 4.39
CA ASP A 16 0.25 -3.47 5.60
C ASP A 16 1.73 -3.58 5.31
N LYS A 17 2.12 -4.57 4.53
CA LYS A 17 3.52 -4.74 4.20
C LYS A 17 4.03 -3.60 3.34
N SER A 18 3.21 -3.14 2.39
CA SER A 18 3.62 -2.03 1.55
C SER A 18 3.84 -0.78 2.38
N LEU A 19 2.99 -0.54 3.36
CA LEU A 19 3.16 0.60 4.24
C LEU A 19 4.47 0.49 5.01
N TYR A 20 4.76 -0.69 5.52
CA TYR A 20 6.02 -0.91 6.20
C TYR A 20 7.21 -0.60 5.30
N LEU A 21 7.16 -1.08 4.06
CA LEU A 21 8.25 -0.84 3.13
C LEU A 21 8.44 0.64 2.85
N ILE A 22 7.35 1.36 2.74
CA ILE A 22 7.42 2.80 2.47
C ILE A 22 7.96 3.55 3.67
N GLU A 23 7.45 3.24 4.86
CA GLU A 23 7.82 3.99 6.05
C GLU A 23 9.16 3.59 6.62
N LYS A 24 9.43 2.29 6.65
CA LYS A 24 10.62 1.80 7.35
C LYS A 24 11.79 1.55 6.42
N GLU A 25 11.50 1.07 5.23
CA GLU A 25 12.57 0.75 4.28
C GLU A 25 12.88 1.90 3.35
N GLY A 26 12.03 2.90 3.30
CA GLY A 26 12.28 4.04 2.43
C GLY A 26 12.06 3.77 0.97
N LEU A 27 11.37 2.69 0.64
CA LEU A 27 11.09 2.39 -0.75
C LEU A 27 10.09 3.39 -1.32
N ASN A 28 10.23 3.69 -2.62
CA ASN A 28 9.22 4.53 -3.22
C ASN A 28 7.93 3.72 -3.40
N ILE A 29 6.85 4.42 -3.72
CA ILE A 29 5.53 3.81 -3.72
C ILE A 29 5.43 2.71 -4.76
N SER A 30 5.98 2.95 -5.96
CA SER A 30 5.94 1.95 -7.02
C SER A 30 6.65 0.68 -6.61
N MET A 31 7.82 0.83 -6.01
CA MET A 31 8.60 -0.33 -5.60
C MET A 31 7.90 -1.10 -4.49
N ALA A 32 7.33 -0.38 -3.54
CA ALA A 32 6.63 -1.04 -2.45
C ALA A 32 5.42 -1.82 -2.98
N ALA A 33 4.67 -1.22 -3.89
CA ALA A 33 3.52 -1.90 -4.46
C ALA A 33 3.94 -3.15 -5.22
N PHE A 34 5.00 -3.04 -6.00
CA PHE A 34 5.52 -4.17 -6.76
C PHE A 34 5.98 -5.30 -5.85
N GLU A 35 6.67 -4.94 -4.78
CA GLU A 35 7.21 -5.94 -3.88
C GLU A 35 6.12 -6.80 -3.27
N VAL A 36 4.98 -6.21 -3.00
CA VAL A 36 3.88 -6.97 -2.40
C VAL A 36 2.93 -7.55 -3.44
N GLY A 37 3.20 -7.32 -4.72
CA GLY A 37 2.45 -7.99 -5.76
C GLY A 37 1.40 -7.16 -6.47
N PHE A 38 1.36 -5.86 -6.24
CA PHE A 38 0.43 -4.99 -6.96
C PHE A 38 1.11 -4.45 -8.20
N ASN A 39 0.50 -4.68 -9.35
CA ASN A 39 1.06 -4.14 -10.59
C ASN A 39 0.18 -3.07 -11.21
N ASN A 40 -0.88 -2.67 -10.53
CA ASN A 40 -1.74 -1.58 -10.99
C ASN A 40 -1.70 -0.49 -9.94
N MET A 41 -0.97 0.57 -10.23
CA MET A 41 -0.75 1.63 -9.24
C MET A 41 -2.04 2.37 -8.91
N LYS A 42 -2.91 2.55 -9.88
CA LYS A 42 -4.16 3.23 -9.63
C LYS A 42 -5.01 2.46 -8.63
N TYR A 43 -5.08 1.16 -8.83
CA TYR A 43 -5.83 0.29 -7.92
C TYR A 43 -5.17 0.28 -6.55
N PHE A 44 -3.85 0.17 -6.52
CA PHE A 44 -3.12 0.15 -5.26
C PHE A 44 -3.41 1.40 -4.44
N ARG A 45 -3.33 2.56 -5.07
CA ARG A 45 -3.59 3.80 -4.35
C ARG A 45 -5.02 3.86 -3.82
N LYS A 46 -5.95 3.38 -4.63
CA LYS A 46 -7.35 3.41 -4.22
C LYS A 46 -7.57 2.58 -2.97
N ILE A 47 -7.13 1.33 -2.98
CA ILE A 47 -7.37 0.45 -1.83
C ILE A 47 -6.53 0.87 -0.64
N PHE A 48 -5.35 1.41 -0.89
CA PHE A 48 -4.51 1.90 0.20
C PHE A 48 -5.22 3.04 0.94
N LYS A 49 -5.77 3.97 0.19
CA LYS A 49 -6.47 5.08 0.81
C LYS A 49 -7.71 4.60 1.55
N GLU A 50 -8.40 3.62 0.99
CA GLU A 50 -9.59 3.09 1.65
C GLU A 50 -9.24 2.42 2.98
N LYS A 51 -8.10 1.76 3.03
CA LYS A 51 -7.71 1.06 4.24
C LYS A 51 -7.13 1.99 5.30
N PHE A 52 -6.25 2.89 4.89
CA PHE A 52 -5.51 3.72 5.83
C PHE A 52 -6.04 5.15 5.95
N GLY A 53 -6.95 5.53 5.07
CA GLY A 53 -7.50 6.87 5.10
C GLY A 53 -6.61 7.92 4.48
N ARG A 54 -5.46 7.53 3.96
CA ARG A 54 -4.51 8.44 3.35
C ARG A 54 -3.86 7.80 2.14
N LEU A 55 -3.33 8.63 1.28
CA LEU A 55 -2.60 8.13 0.12
C LEU A 55 -1.23 7.62 0.55
N PRO A 56 -0.66 6.68 -0.22
CA PRO A 56 0.67 6.20 0.10
C PRO A 56 1.72 7.30 0.16
N SER A 57 1.57 8.34 -0.65
CA SER A 57 2.54 9.41 -0.67
C SER A 57 2.57 10.18 0.64
N ASP A 58 1.49 10.13 1.42
CA ASP A 58 1.47 10.78 2.71
C ASP A 58 2.39 10.11 3.71
N PHE A 59 2.73 8.87 3.46
CA PHE A 59 3.61 8.10 4.34
C PHE A 59 5.03 8.01 3.81
N SER A 60 5.25 8.46 2.59
CA SER A 60 6.56 8.29 1.96
C SER A 60 7.59 9.20 2.62
N LEU A 61 8.77 8.66 2.84
CA LEU A 61 9.88 9.44 3.38
C LEU A 61 10.41 10.45 2.38
N ASN A 62 10.09 10.26 1.12
CA ASN A 62 10.63 11.10 0.05
C ASN A 62 9.62 12.10 -0.47
N LYS A 63 8.51 12.26 0.20
CA LYS A 63 7.47 13.12 -0.33
C LYS A 63 7.92 14.57 -0.44
N ASP A 64 8.86 14.97 0.36
CA ASP A 64 9.35 16.35 0.34
C ASP A 64 10.22 16.63 -0.87
N LEU A 65 10.61 15.61 -1.59
CA LEU A 65 11.47 15.76 -2.74
C LEU A 65 10.71 16.03 -4.02
N THR A 66 9.43 15.98 -3.99
CA THR A 66 8.60 16.16 -5.19
C THR A 66 8.17 17.60 -5.37
#